data_f76b7cffb71ef062c07ff44423e165af
#
_entry.id   f76b7cffb71ef062c07ff44423e165af
#
_cell.length_a   1.000
_cell.length_b   1.000
_cell.length_c   1.000
_cell.angle_alpha   90.00
_cell.angle_beta   90.00
_cell.angle_gamma   90.00
#
_symmetry.space_group_name_H-M   'P 1'
#
loop_
_entity.id
_entity.type
_entity.pdbx_description
1 polymer ?
#
loop_
_entity_poly.entity_id
_entity_poly.type
_entity_poly.pdbx_seq_one_letter_code
_entity_poly.pdbx_strand_id
1 'polypeptide(L)'
;VLSLREAVGSLESRAAAALVPPDADGVTGKPLLVCEQPKVAFARILQRFAERALHSPGVSPEAVVGAECRIHPDVSVYAGVVIGDRVTVGRGSVLLPGVVVRDDAVIGEECVLHPGVVLYPGVRLGNRVVLHAGTVIGADGFGYVFDGEKQVKIPQTGTVEIGDDVEIGANCTIDRATFGATV
;
A
#
# COMPACT_ATOMS: atom_id res chain seq x y z
N VAL A 1 -9.27 -19.56 11.63
CA VAL A 1 -8.18 -20.45 12.02
C VAL A 1 -8.29 -20.68 13.49
N LEU A 2 -8.68 -21.86 13.86
CA LEU A 2 -9.14 -22.15 15.18
C LEU A 2 -8.15 -23.14 15.81
N SER A 3 -7.77 -22.88 17.04
CA SER A 3 -7.21 -23.91 17.92
C SER A 3 -8.22 -25.08 18.02
N LEU A 4 -7.79 -26.24 18.49
CA LEU A 4 -8.66 -27.41 18.66
C LEU A 4 -9.97 -27.08 19.44
N ARG A 5 -9.90 -26.15 20.41
CA ARG A 5 -11.06 -25.64 21.17
C ARG A 5 -12.05 -24.83 20.32
N GLU A 6 -11.53 -24.06 19.39
CA GLU A 6 -12.33 -23.21 18.49
C GLU A 6 -12.89 -24.03 17.33
N ALA A 7 -12.24 -25.15 16.93
CA ALA A 7 -12.75 -26.08 15.94
C ALA A 7 -14.05 -26.73 16.38
N VAL A 8 -14.18 -27.07 17.69
CA VAL A 8 -15.43 -27.58 18.26
C VAL A 8 -16.57 -26.56 18.18
N GLY A 9 -16.29 -25.27 18.47
CA GLY A 9 -17.28 -24.20 18.30
C GLY A 9 -17.66 -23.93 16.83
N SER A 10 -16.82 -24.29 15.87
CA SER A 10 -17.12 -24.14 14.44
C SER A 10 -18.19 -25.14 13.95
N LEU A 11 -18.40 -26.23 14.65
CA LEU A 11 -19.42 -27.22 14.30
C LEU A 11 -20.85 -26.65 14.38
N GLU A 12 -21.08 -25.68 15.28
CA GLU A 12 -22.35 -24.97 15.41
C GLU A 12 -22.50 -23.80 14.44
N SER A 13 -21.40 -23.41 13.76
CA SER A 13 -21.41 -22.31 12.81
C SER A 13 -22.18 -22.71 11.53
N ARG A 14 -22.59 -21.69 10.73
CA ARG A 14 -23.20 -21.89 9.41
C ARG A 14 -22.19 -22.24 8.31
N ALA A 15 -20.90 -22.37 8.63
CA ALA A 15 -19.87 -22.72 7.66
C ALA A 15 -20.11 -24.14 7.10
N ALA A 16 -19.93 -24.28 5.78
CA ALA A 16 -20.09 -25.57 5.08
C ALA A 16 -18.89 -26.50 5.28
N ALA A 17 -17.70 -25.95 5.55
CA ALA A 17 -16.45 -26.68 5.79
C ALA A 17 -15.54 -25.89 6.74
N ALA A 18 -14.56 -26.54 7.32
CA ALA A 18 -13.55 -25.90 8.17
C ALA A 18 -12.14 -26.18 7.69
N LEU A 19 -11.26 -25.15 7.77
CA LEU A 19 -9.82 -25.28 7.58
C LEU A 19 -9.18 -25.59 8.94
N VAL A 20 -8.48 -26.70 9.02
CA VAL A 20 -7.91 -27.19 10.28
C VAL A 20 -6.45 -27.62 10.12
N PRO A 21 -5.65 -27.55 11.19
CA PRO A 21 -4.30 -28.13 11.19
C PRO A 21 -4.36 -29.67 11.26
N PRO A 22 -3.26 -30.39 10.94
CA PRO A 22 -3.22 -31.86 10.92
C PRO A 22 -3.56 -32.53 12.25
N ASP A 23 -3.31 -31.88 13.38
CA ASP A 23 -3.59 -32.36 14.72
C ASP A 23 -5.06 -32.26 15.13
N ALA A 24 -5.88 -31.61 14.32
CA ALA A 24 -7.34 -31.52 14.51
C ALA A 24 -8.12 -32.68 13.83
N ASP A 25 -7.42 -33.71 13.38
CA ASP A 25 -8.03 -34.91 12.78
C ASP A 25 -8.94 -35.64 13.81
N GLY A 26 -10.18 -35.92 13.40
CA GLY A 26 -11.17 -36.59 14.26
C GLY A 26 -12.31 -35.70 14.77
N VAL A 27 -12.33 -34.40 14.47
CA VAL A 27 -13.48 -33.53 14.70
C VAL A 27 -14.54 -33.86 13.67
N THR A 28 -15.61 -34.50 14.09
CA THR A 28 -16.71 -34.98 13.20
C THR A 28 -17.84 -33.96 13.09
N GLY A 29 -18.55 -33.95 11.96
CA GLY A 29 -19.77 -33.19 11.74
C GLY A 29 -19.79 -32.25 10.55
N LYS A 30 -18.61 -31.89 10.00
CA LYS A 30 -18.47 -31.10 8.76
C LYS A 30 -17.27 -31.55 7.96
N PRO A 31 -17.23 -31.30 6.64
CA PRO A 31 -16.02 -31.49 5.84
C PRO A 31 -14.87 -30.68 6.39
N LEU A 32 -13.72 -31.34 6.57
CA LEU A 32 -12.47 -30.70 7.02
C LEU A 32 -11.50 -30.59 5.84
N LEU A 33 -10.90 -29.43 5.70
CA LEU A 33 -9.77 -29.18 4.82
C LEU A 33 -8.53 -29.08 5.69
N VAL A 34 -7.79 -30.19 5.77
CA VAL A 34 -6.58 -30.29 6.58
C VAL A 34 -5.42 -29.64 5.87
N CYS A 35 -4.72 -28.71 6.53
CA CYS A 35 -3.53 -28.06 6.00
C CYS A 35 -2.61 -27.57 7.11
N GLU A 36 -1.32 -27.57 6.85
CA GLU A 36 -0.25 -27.15 7.78
C GLU A 36 -0.44 -25.74 8.32
N GLN A 37 -0.90 -24.83 7.47
CA GLN A 37 -1.06 -23.40 7.78
C GLN A 37 -2.48 -22.90 7.44
N PRO A 38 -3.48 -23.22 8.25
CA PRO A 38 -4.87 -22.87 7.94
C PRO A 38 -5.12 -21.37 7.74
N LYS A 39 -4.40 -20.47 8.47
CA LYS A 39 -4.52 -19.02 8.30
C LYS A 39 -4.06 -18.58 6.91
N VAL A 40 -2.94 -19.11 6.46
CA VAL A 40 -2.39 -18.80 5.14
C VAL A 40 -3.31 -19.34 4.04
N ALA A 41 -3.79 -20.57 4.20
CA ALA A 41 -4.76 -21.17 3.28
C ALA A 41 -6.05 -20.35 3.21
N PHE A 42 -6.57 -19.91 4.34
CA PHE A 42 -7.75 -19.05 4.40
C PHE A 42 -7.51 -17.69 3.70
N ALA A 43 -6.40 -17.04 3.97
CA ALA A 43 -6.04 -15.78 3.29
C ALA A 43 -5.98 -15.96 1.77
N ARG A 44 -5.36 -17.05 1.28
CA ARG A 44 -5.29 -17.37 -0.15
C ARG A 44 -6.67 -17.64 -0.76
N ILE A 45 -7.56 -18.29 -0.01
CA ILE A 45 -8.95 -18.51 -0.43
C ILE A 45 -9.68 -17.17 -0.52
N LEU A 46 -9.58 -16.32 0.52
CA LEU A 46 -10.21 -14.99 0.50
C LEU A 46 -9.73 -14.13 -0.68
N GLN A 47 -8.45 -14.17 -1.02
CA GLN A 47 -7.90 -13.47 -2.18
C GLN A 47 -8.55 -13.91 -3.51
N ARG A 48 -9.06 -15.15 -3.61
CA ARG A 48 -9.80 -15.63 -4.80
C ARG A 48 -11.23 -15.09 -4.87
N PHE A 49 -11.81 -14.73 -3.73
CA PHE A 49 -13.16 -14.17 -3.64
C PHE A 49 -13.16 -12.65 -3.51
N ALA A 50 -12.00 -12.05 -3.18
CA ALA A 50 -11.87 -10.61 -3.15
C ALA A 50 -12.12 -10.05 -4.56
N GLU A 51 -13.10 -9.16 -4.68
CA GLU A 51 -13.34 -8.43 -5.92
C GLU A 51 -12.10 -7.58 -6.20
N ARG A 52 -11.41 -7.88 -7.29
CA ARG A 52 -10.41 -6.96 -7.83
C ARG A 52 -11.17 -5.86 -8.53
N ALA A 53 -11.03 -4.63 -8.03
CA ALA A 53 -11.52 -3.47 -8.77
C ALA A 53 -10.88 -3.48 -10.16
N LEU A 54 -11.72 -3.56 -11.20
CA LEU A 54 -11.25 -3.48 -12.57
C LEU A 54 -10.91 -2.01 -12.86
N HIS A 55 -9.63 -1.73 -13.02
CA HIS A 55 -9.13 -0.43 -13.42
C HIS A 55 -8.87 -0.44 -14.92
N SER A 56 -9.35 0.58 -15.61
CA SER A 56 -9.08 0.74 -17.05
C SER A 56 -7.78 1.53 -17.21
N PRO A 57 -6.78 0.98 -17.92
CA PRO A 57 -5.56 1.72 -18.21
C PRO A 57 -5.83 3.03 -18.95
N GLY A 58 -5.03 4.03 -18.66
CA GLY A 58 -5.08 5.33 -19.29
C GLY A 58 -4.96 6.48 -18.30
N VAL A 59 -4.70 7.65 -18.84
CA VAL A 59 -4.61 8.90 -18.07
C VAL A 59 -5.88 9.70 -18.29
N SER A 60 -6.60 10.00 -17.21
CA SER A 60 -7.79 10.84 -17.27
C SER A 60 -7.45 12.22 -17.86
N PRO A 61 -8.29 12.78 -18.74
CA PRO A 61 -8.11 14.15 -19.24
C PRO A 61 -8.21 15.22 -18.13
N GLU A 62 -8.76 14.88 -16.97
CA GLU A 62 -8.86 15.73 -15.79
C GLU A 62 -7.65 15.58 -14.83
N ALA A 63 -6.69 14.74 -15.17
CA ALA A 63 -5.44 14.64 -14.44
C ALA A 63 -4.44 15.70 -14.95
N VAL A 64 -3.62 16.22 -14.05
CA VAL A 64 -2.51 17.13 -14.38
C VAL A 64 -1.23 16.34 -14.37
N VAL A 65 -0.48 16.34 -15.46
CA VAL A 65 0.79 15.63 -15.60
C VAL A 65 1.89 16.61 -16.01
N GLY A 66 2.95 16.65 -15.22
CA GLY A 66 4.11 17.49 -15.45
C GLY A 66 4.99 17.02 -16.62
N ALA A 67 6.11 17.69 -16.79
CA ALA A 67 7.05 17.44 -17.87
C ALA A 67 7.93 16.20 -17.60
N GLU A 68 8.42 15.58 -18.67
CA GLU A 68 9.41 14.49 -18.65
C GLU A 68 8.98 13.24 -17.83
N CYS A 69 7.68 13.05 -17.61
CA CYS A 69 7.15 11.87 -16.91
C CYS A 69 7.27 10.62 -17.77
N ARG A 70 7.50 9.48 -17.10
CA ARG A 70 7.52 8.14 -17.69
C ARG A 70 6.39 7.31 -17.09
N ILE A 71 5.23 7.34 -17.70
CA ILE A 71 4.05 6.60 -17.26
C ILE A 71 3.84 5.42 -18.20
N HIS A 72 3.87 4.20 -17.63
CA HIS A 72 3.65 2.99 -18.43
C HIS A 72 2.22 2.98 -19.02
N PRO A 73 2.00 2.49 -20.27
CA PRO A 73 0.67 2.47 -20.89
C PRO A 73 -0.43 1.74 -20.10
N ASP A 74 -0.05 0.74 -19.30
CA ASP A 74 -0.97 -0.04 -18.45
C ASP A 74 -1.27 0.62 -17.09
N VAL A 75 -0.87 1.87 -16.87
CA VAL A 75 -1.19 2.62 -15.64
C VAL A 75 -2.59 3.21 -15.74
N SER A 76 -3.33 3.20 -14.63
CA SER A 76 -4.62 3.89 -14.51
C SER A 76 -4.44 5.17 -13.67
N VAL A 77 -4.60 6.32 -14.30
CA VAL A 77 -4.55 7.64 -13.64
C VAL A 77 -5.93 8.26 -13.68
N TYR A 78 -6.54 8.43 -12.51
CA TYR A 78 -7.92 8.93 -12.38
C TYR A 78 -8.00 10.46 -12.39
N ALA A 79 -9.23 10.95 -12.50
CA ALA A 79 -9.54 12.38 -12.46
C ALA A 79 -9.03 13.04 -11.17
N GLY A 80 -8.51 14.27 -11.29
CA GLY A 80 -8.00 15.05 -10.17
C GLY A 80 -6.67 14.57 -9.59
N VAL A 81 -5.99 13.61 -10.23
CA VAL A 81 -4.61 13.26 -9.91
C VAL A 81 -3.67 14.35 -10.41
N VAL A 82 -2.70 14.71 -9.56
CA VAL A 82 -1.64 15.67 -9.92
C VAL A 82 -0.29 14.96 -9.86
N ILE A 83 0.42 14.93 -10.98
CA ILE A 83 1.75 14.37 -11.13
C ILE A 83 2.71 15.50 -11.49
N GLY A 84 3.76 15.68 -10.71
CA GLY A 84 4.82 16.65 -10.94
C GLY A 84 5.74 16.26 -12.09
N ASP A 85 6.88 16.92 -12.18
CA ASP A 85 7.85 16.69 -13.25
C ASP A 85 8.73 15.46 -12.99
N ARG A 86 9.21 14.80 -14.07
CA ARG A 86 10.18 13.68 -14.03
C ARG A 86 9.75 12.48 -13.20
N VAL A 87 8.44 12.33 -12.99
CA VAL A 87 7.87 11.18 -12.26
C VAL A 87 7.91 9.93 -13.12
N THR A 88 8.23 8.80 -12.50
CA THR A 88 8.12 7.48 -13.14
C THR A 88 7.03 6.65 -12.47
N VAL A 89 6.14 6.03 -13.29
CA VAL A 89 5.09 5.14 -12.80
C VAL A 89 5.14 3.82 -13.56
N GLY A 90 5.38 2.74 -12.83
CA GLY A 90 5.52 1.39 -13.34
C GLY A 90 4.19 0.76 -13.75
N ARG A 91 4.30 -0.32 -14.53
CA ARG A 91 3.20 -1.05 -15.15
C ARG A 91 2.13 -1.47 -14.14
N GLY A 92 0.87 -1.37 -14.52
CA GLY A 92 -0.27 -1.88 -13.73
C GLY A 92 -0.58 -1.07 -12.48
N SER A 93 0.14 0.02 -12.22
CA SER A 93 -0.12 0.87 -11.05
C SER A 93 -1.37 1.72 -11.24
N VAL A 94 -2.04 2.01 -10.14
CA VAL A 94 -3.33 2.72 -10.09
C VAL A 94 -3.21 3.92 -9.16
N LEU A 95 -3.47 5.10 -9.72
CA LEU A 95 -3.53 6.36 -8.98
C LEU A 95 -4.98 6.82 -8.92
N LEU A 96 -5.61 6.67 -7.77
CA LEU A 96 -7.03 7.00 -7.54
C LEU A 96 -7.25 8.51 -7.37
N PRO A 97 -8.48 9.01 -7.44
CA PRO A 97 -8.76 10.44 -7.46
C PRO A 97 -8.12 11.23 -6.30
N GLY A 98 -7.54 12.39 -6.61
CA GLY A 98 -6.94 13.28 -5.62
C GLY A 98 -5.56 12.86 -5.12
N VAL A 99 -4.94 11.86 -5.73
CA VAL A 99 -3.53 11.52 -5.47
C VAL A 99 -2.63 12.65 -5.98
N VAL A 100 -1.64 13.03 -5.17
CA VAL A 100 -0.62 14.02 -5.53
C VAL A 100 0.76 13.38 -5.48
N VAL A 101 1.43 13.34 -6.62
CA VAL A 101 2.80 12.84 -6.75
C VAL A 101 3.69 14.01 -7.13
N ARG A 102 4.65 14.35 -6.26
CA ARG A 102 5.56 15.48 -6.52
C ARG A 102 6.75 15.03 -7.38
N ASP A 103 7.54 16.01 -7.78
CA ASP A 103 8.66 15.86 -8.71
C ASP A 103 9.64 14.74 -8.32
N ASP A 104 10.25 14.12 -9.34
CA ASP A 104 11.28 13.08 -9.19
C ASP A 104 10.88 11.84 -8.43
N ALA A 105 9.58 11.66 -8.11
CA ALA A 105 9.09 10.46 -7.45
C ALA A 105 9.11 9.25 -8.38
N VAL A 106 9.34 8.08 -7.81
CA VAL A 106 9.34 6.80 -8.53
C VAL A 106 8.32 5.87 -7.90
N ILE A 107 7.38 5.37 -8.68
CA ILE A 107 6.38 4.38 -8.29
C ILE A 107 6.67 3.11 -9.10
N GLY A 108 6.85 1.98 -8.40
CA GLY A 108 7.07 0.67 -9.01
C GLY A 108 5.86 0.12 -9.75
N GLU A 109 5.87 -1.18 -10.02
CA GLU A 109 4.79 -1.87 -10.71
C GLU A 109 3.68 -2.31 -9.76
N GLU A 110 2.44 -2.41 -10.27
CA GLU A 110 1.28 -2.95 -9.56
C GLU A 110 0.96 -2.26 -8.21
N CYS A 111 1.34 -0.99 -8.07
CA CYS A 111 1.04 -0.19 -6.88
C CYS A 111 -0.38 0.35 -6.92
N VAL A 112 -0.99 0.52 -5.75
CA VAL A 112 -2.31 1.15 -5.60
C VAL A 112 -2.22 2.31 -4.63
N LEU A 113 -2.44 3.52 -5.13
CA LEU A 113 -2.49 4.73 -4.32
C LEU A 113 -3.95 5.18 -4.20
N HIS A 114 -4.47 5.09 -2.98
CA HIS A 114 -5.85 5.45 -2.66
C HIS A 114 -6.07 6.97 -2.64
N PRO A 115 -7.33 7.44 -2.64
CA PRO A 115 -7.64 8.86 -2.74
C PRO A 115 -6.93 9.71 -1.68
N GLY A 116 -6.38 10.86 -2.10
CA GLY A 116 -5.73 11.81 -1.21
C GLY A 116 -4.34 11.41 -0.71
N VAL A 117 -3.73 10.35 -1.25
CA VAL A 117 -2.33 10.03 -1.01
C VAL A 117 -1.43 11.12 -1.57
N VAL A 118 -0.41 11.52 -0.80
CA VAL A 118 0.58 12.52 -1.21
C VAL A 118 1.98 11.92 -1.12
N LEU A 119 2.69 11.92 -2.25
CA LEU A 119 4.11 11.62 -2.31
C LEU A 119 4.92 12.90 -2.51
N TYR A 120 5.81 13.18 -1.59
CA TYR A 120 6.74 14.31 -1.66
C TYR A 120 7.86 14.08 -2.68
N PRO A 121 8.63 15.13 -3.04
CA PRO A 121 9.66 15.01 -4.07
C PRO A 121 10.69 13.92 -3.75
N GLY A 122 11.04 13.12 -4.77
CA GLY A 122 12.08 12.12 -4.71
C GLY A 122 11.71 10.83 -3.95
N VAL A 123 10.47 10.68 -3.45
CA VAL A 123 10.00 9.44 -2.81
C VAL A 123 10.07 8.27 -3.78
N ARG A 124 10.49 7.11 -3.29
CA ARG A 124 10.58 5.86 -4.07
C ARG A 124 9.68 4.79 -3.47
N LEU A 125 8.81 4.23 -4.28
CA LEU A 125 8.00 3.06 -3.96
C LEU A 125 8.49 1.88 -4.78
N GLY A 126 8.68 0.74 -4.13
CA GLY A 126 8.88 -0.57 -4.78
C GLY A 126 7.62 -1.04 -5.50
N ASN A 127 7.54 -2.34 -5.74
CA ASN A 127 6.43 -2.95 -6.46
C ASN A 127 5.33 -3.42 -5.51
N ARG A 128 4.08 -3.47 -5.99
CA ARG A 128 2.91 -3.97 -5.24
C ARG A 128 2.68 -3.25 -3.90
N VAL A 129 3.05 -1.96 -3.86
CA VAL A 129 2.82 -1.11 -2.68
C VAL A 129 1.38 -0.63 -2.68
N VAL A 130 0.72 -0.73 -1.53
CA VAL A 130 -0.63 -0.19 -1.31
C VAL A 130 -0.57 0.93 -0.29
N LEU A 131 -0.95 2.13 -0.70
CA LEU A 131 -1.07 3.28 0.20
C LEU A 131 -2.55 3.63 0.36
N HIS A 132 -3.07 3.49 1.58
CA HIS A 132 -4.46 3.83 1.86
C HIS A 132 -4.69 5.34 1.94
N ALA A 133 -5.98 5.72 1.87
CA ALA A 133 -6.41 7.10 1.71
C ALA A 133 -5.80 8.07 2.72
N GLY A 134 -5.40 9.26 2.24
CA GLY A 134 -4.86 10.33 3.06
C GLY A 134 -3.44 10.11 3.59
N THR A 135 -2.76 9.03 3.18
CA THR A 135 -1.37 8.77 3.58
C THR A 135 -0.42 9.76 2.93
N VAL A 136 0.53 10.28 3.70
CA VAL A 136 1.54 11.26 3.26
C VAL A 136 2.93 10.68 3.45
N ILE A 137 3.71 10.60 2.37
CA ILE A 137 5.07 10.05 2.37
C ILE A 137 6.08 11.13 1.99
N GLY A 138 7.11 11.31 2.83
CA GLY A 138 8.25 12.15 2.54
C GLY A 138 8.12 13.60 3.00
N ALA A 139 7.18 13.92 3.90
CA ALA A 139 7.15 15.23 4.55
C ALA A 139 8.42 15.46 5.38
N ASP A 140 8.73 16.72 5.67
CA ASP A 140 9.88 17.04 6.54
C ASP A 140 9.66 16.49 7.95
N GLY A 141 10.64 15.78 8.47
CA GLY A 141 10.72 15.41 9.87
C GLY A 141 10.92 16.63 10.79
N PHE A 142 10.64 16.44 12.08
CA PHE A 142 10.88 17.48 13.07
C PHE A 142 12.38 17.59 13.38
N GLY A 143 13.00 18.67 12.90
CA GLY A 143 14.40 18.97 13.16
C GLY A 143 14.60 20.45 13.42
N TYR A 144 14.83 20.83 14.70
CA TYR A 144 15.12 22.19 15.09
C TYR A 144 16.22 22.22 16.16
N VAL A 145 17.02 23.29 16.16
CA VAL A 145 18.05 23.57 17.16
C VAL A 145 17.88 24.99 17.67
N PHE A 146 18.01 25.17 18.97
CA PHE A 146 17.97 26.50 19.59
C PHE A 146 19.34 27.16 19.47
N ASP A 147 19.42 28.35 18.86
CA ASP A 147 20.68 29.08 18.64
C ASP A 147 21.04 30.04 19.78
N GLY A 148 20.21 30.10 20.82
CA GLY A 148 20.32 31.03 21.94
C GLY A 148 19.25 32.12 21.94
N GLU A 149 18.56 32.34 20.80
CA GLU A 149 17.51 33.34 20.64
C GLU A 149 16.21 32.73 20.07
N LYS A 150 16.34 31.81 19.12
CA LYS A 150 15.21 31.21 18.39
C LYS A 150 15.47 29.77 17.99
N GLN A 151 14.40 29.10 17.59
CA GLN A 151 14.47 27.78 16.94
C GLN A 151 14.87 27.94 15.49
N VAL A 152 15.98 27.31 15.11
CA VAL A 152 16.46 27.25 13.72
C VAL A 152 16.10 25.86 13.14
N LYS A 153 15.38 25.84 12.00
CA LYS A 153 15.04 24.60 11.34
C LYS A 153 16.28 23.94 10.73
N ILE A 154 16.43 22.65 10.98
CA ILE A 154 17.37 21.79 10.24
C ILE A 154 16.65 21.32 8.96
N PRO A 155 17.11 21.71 7.76
CA PRO A 155 16.50 21.24 6.52
C PRO A 155 16.57 19.72 6.40
N GLN A 156 15.48 19.12 5.94
CA GLN A 156 15.39 17.67 5.72
C GLN A 156 15.65 17.43 4.22
N THR A 157 16.86 16.98 3.87
CA THR A 157 17.33 16.86 2.48
C THR A 157 17.32 15.43 1.96
N GLY A 158 16.98 14.47 2.81
CA GLY A 158 16.85 13.06 2.44
C GLY A 158 15.54 12.74 1.74
N THR A 159 15.25 11.46 1.63
CA THR A 159 14.03 10.94 1.00
C THR A 159 13.39 9.81 1.83
N VAL A 160 12.37 9.15 1.25
CA VAL A 160 11.78 7.90 1.76
C VAL A 160 11.83 6.86 0.66
N GLU A 161 12.23 5.65 1.01
CA GLU A 161 12.21 4.48 0.14
C GLU A 161 11.35 3.38 0.77
N ILE A 162 10.27 3.01 0.10
CA ILE A 162 9.35 1.93 0.52
C ILE A 162 9.67 0.69 -0.32
N GLY A 163 9.90 -0.43 0.33
CA GLY A 163 10.18 -1.71 -0.34
C GLY A 163 8.96 -2.31 -1.05
N ASP A 164 9.16 -3.48 -1.66
CA ASP A 164 8.09 -4.24 -2.32
C ASP A 164 7.09 -4.80 -1.30
N ASP A 165 5.85 -5.04 -1.75
CA ASP A 165 4.78 -5.72 -1.00
C ASP A 165 4.39 -5.02 0.32
N VAL A 166 4.65 -3.72 0.45
CA VAL A 166 4.31 -2.92 1.64
C VAL A 166 2.88 -2.38 1.53
N GLU A 167 2.12 -2.50 2.59
CA GLU A 167 0.80 -1.88 2.74
C GLU A 167 0.81 -0.88 3.91
N ILE A 168 0.41 0.37 3.66
CA ILE A 168 0.38 1.45 4.64
C ILE A 168 -1.06 1.89 4.85
N GLY A 169 -1.51 1.87 6.12
CA GLY A 169 -2.87 2.22 6.52
C GLY A 169 -3.24 3.68 6.23
N ALA A 170 -4.54 3.98 6.28
CA ALA A 170 -5.05 5.32 6.00
C ALA A 170 -4.53 6.38 7.00
N ASN A 171 -4.34 7.61 6.50
CA ASN A 171 -3.88 8.76 7.27
C ASN A 171 -2.56 8.54 8.03
N CYS A 172 -1.70 7.66 7.53
CA CYS A 172 -0.34 7.51 8.03
C CYS A 172 0.57 8.59 7.45
N THR A 173 1.61 8.96 8.22
CA THR A 173 2.68 9.85 7.76
C THR A 173 4.03 9.19 7.95
N ILE A 174 4.88 9.26 6.93
CA ILE A 174 6.27 8.80 6.99
C ILE A 174 7.16 9.97 6.55
N ASP A 175 7.94 10.47 7.49
CA ASP A 175 8.80 11.62 7.25
C ASP A 175 10.09 11.20 6.55
N ARG A 176 10.63 12.14 5.75
CA ARG A 176 11.94 11.96 5.11
C ARG A 176 13.07 12.04 6.13
N ALA A 177 14.15 11.36 5.84
CA ALA A 177 15.37 11.48 6.61
C ALA A 177 15.99 12.89 6.49
N THR A 178 16.77 13.29 7.49
CA THR A 178 17.59 14.49 7.40
C THR A 178 18.62 14.36 6.28
N PHE A 179 19.24 13.17 6.16
CA PHE A 179 20.17 12.79 5.11
C PHE A 179 19.91 11.33 4.71
N GLY A 180 20.14 10.98 3.45
CA GLY A 180 19.90 9.62 2.95
C GLY A 180 18.41 9.32 2.80
N ALA A 181 17.95 8.16 3.27
CA ALA A 181 16.57 7.72 3.15
C ALA A 181 16.03 7.15 4.47
N THR A 182 14.75 7.41 4.75
CA THR A 182 13.94 6.58 5.64
C THR A 182 13.52 5.34 4.87
N VAL A 183 13.77 4.15 5.43
CA VAL A 183 13.49 2.86 4.80
C VAL A 183 12.51 2.05 5.64
#